data_cf5b9946e4bd4fd4cdeac7fb1f02ba78
#
_entry.id   cf5b9946e4bd4fd4cdeac7fb1f02ba78
#
_cell.length_a   1.000
_cell.length_b   1.000
_cell.length_c   1.000
_cell.angle_alpha   90.00
_cell.angle_beta   90.00
_cell.angle_gamma   90.00
#
_symmetry.space_group_name_H-M   'P 1'
#
loop_
_entity.id
_entity.type
_entity.pdbx_description
1 polymer ?
#
loop_
_entity_poly.entity_id
_entity_poly.type
_entity_poly.pdbx_seq_one_letter_code
_entity_poly.pdbx_strand_id
1 'polypeptide(L)'
;RRIDEEIAHVSVAKAKEMLLKKISNADAKKSLQSTIYDLSMEKVNLLAIHDYPADYLDPIYDCPECKDTGYIGDKKCHCFQQKIREILYRQSNIEDSADNECFSAFRTDYYSSQRSGRERLSPRENIENVLSASRSFIECFDSRPGQNLFIYGNAGVGKTFLSNCIAGELLSRGKGVIYLTAYQFFDQLADYTFRRGTNNCLLYTSDAAD
;
A
#
# COMPACT_ATOMS: atom_id res chain seq x y z
N ARG A 1 -11.23 2.07 -33.40
CA ARG A 1 -12.45 2.20 -32.61
C ARG A 1 -13.60 1.38 -33.20
N ARG A 2 -14.01 1.62 -34.48
CA ARG A 2 -15.09 0.84 -35.11
C ARG A 2 -14.79 -0.67 -35.15
N ILE A 3 -13.56 -1.09 -35.49
CA ILE A 3 -13.15 -2.49 -35.50
C ILE A 3 -13.15 -3.10 -34.10
N ASP A 4 -12.70 -2.36 -33.08
CA ASP A 4 -12.70 -2.84 -31.68
C ASP A 4 -14.15 -3.02 -31.15
N GLU A 5 -15.07 -2.13 -31.55
CA GLU A 5 -16.51 -2.24 -31.27
C GLU A 5 -17.10 -3.47 -31.97
N GLU A 6 -16.68 -3.76 -33.20
CA GLU A 6 -17.13 -4.93 -33.97
C GLU A 6 -16.59 -6.25 -33.38
N ILE A 7 -15.32 -6.30 -32.97
CA ILE A 7 -14.75 -7.43 -32.23
C ILE A 7 -15.54 -7.70 -30.94
N ALA A 8 -15.83 -6.65 -30.17
CA ALA A 8 -16.63 -6.80 -28.95
C ALA A 8 -18.05 -7.31 -29.24
N HIS A 9 -18.71 -6.77 -30.26
CA HIS A 9 -20.06 -7.18 -30.65
C HIS A 9 -20.11 -8.65 -31.10
N VAL A 10 -19.17 -9.07 -31.95
CA VAL A 10 -19.08 -10.47 -32.43
C VAL A 10 -18.79 -11.41 -31.24
N SER A 11 -17.92 -11.02 -30.32
CA SER A 11 -17.61 -11.81 -29.12
C SER A 11 -18.83 -12.02 -28.24
N VAL A 12 -19.60 -10.95 -27.97
CA VAL A 12 -20.82 -11.02 -27.15
C VAL A 12 -21.94 -11.79 -27.86
N ALA A 13 -22.11 -11.59 -29.16
CA ALA A 13 -23.13 -12.32 -29.94
C ALA A 13 -22.86 -13.84 -29.93
N LYS A 14 -21.59 -14.23 -30.11
CA LYS A 14 -21.18 -15.63 -30.11
C LYS A 14 -21.28 -16.25 -28.73
N ALA A 15 -20.94 -15.51 -27.67
CA ALA A 15 -21.13 -15.96 -26.30
C ALA A 15 -22.63 -16.23 -25.98
N LYS A 16 -23.51 -15.34 -26.39
CA LYS A 16 -24.97 -15.54 -26.29
C LYS A 16 -25.44 -16.78 -27.07
N GLU A 17 -24.94 -16.99 -28.28
CA GLU A 17 -25.29 -18.16 -29.09
C GLU A 17 -24.84 -19.45 -28.44
N MET A 18 -23.62 -19.49 -27.84
CA MET A 18 -23.12 -20.63 -27.08
C MET A 18 -24.00 -20.97 -25.87
N LEU A 19 -24.46 -19.96 -25.15
CA LEU A 19 -25.33 -20.14 -23.98
C LEU A 19 -26.73 -20.63 -24.35
N LEU A 20 -27.29 -20.15 -25.48
CA LEU A 20 -28.67 -20.43 -25.86
C LEU A 20 -28.84 -21.74 -26.66
N LYS A 21 -27.88 -22.12 -27.50
CA LYS A 21 -28.04 -23.20 -28.49
C LYS A 21 -27.34 -24.52 -28.18
N LYS A 22 -26.60 -24.67 -27.08
CA LYS A 22 -25.82 -25.90 -26.77
C LYS A 22 -24.99 -26.44 -27.96
N ILE A 23 -24.49 -25.58 -28.85
CA ILE A 23 -23.66 -25.94 -29.99
C ILE A 23 -22.31 -26.44 -29.49
N SER A 24 -21.71 -27.41 -30.19
CA SER A 24 -20.39 -27.95 -29.91
C SER A 24 -19.38 -26.77 -29.66
N ASN A 25 -18.85 -26.71 -28.44
CA ASN A 25 -17.96 -25.63 -28.01
C ASN A 25 -16.71 -25.46 -28.88
N ALA A 26 -16.29 -26.49 -29.59
CA ALA A 26 -15.07 -26.49 -30.40
C ALA A 26 -15.23 -25.72 -31.72
N ASP A 27 -16.30 -25.93 -32.46
CA ASP A 27 -16.50 -25.29 -33.76
C ASP A 27 -16.90 -23.84 -33.65
N ALA A 28 -17.72 -23.50 -32.64
CA ALA A 28 -18.08 -22.11 -32.33
C ALA A 28 -16.86 -21.31 -31.89
N LYS A 29 -15.96 -21.88 -31.08
CA LYS A 29 -14.73 -21.27 -30.65
C LYS A 29 -13.76 -21.03 -31.83
N LYS A 30 -13.66 -22.00 -32.73
CA LYS A 30 -12.77 -21.90 -33.90
C LYS A 30 -13.25 -20.82 -34.89
N SER A 31 -14.57 -20.75 -35.14
CA SER A 31 -15.19 -19.70 -35.96
C SER A 31 -15.00 -18.31 -35.35
N LEU A 32 -15.15 -18.15 -34.02
CA LEU A 32 -14.93 -16.89 -33.33
C LEU A 32 -13.47 -16.45 -33.42
N GLN A 33 -12.53 -17.39 -33.22
CA GLN A 33 -11.10 -17.12 -33.33
C GLN A 33 -10.70 -16.65 -34.73
N SER A 34 -11.24 -17.28 -35.79
CA SER A 34 -11.03 -16.87 -37.18
C SER A 34 -11.53 -15.44 -37.42
N THR A 35 -12.75 -15.13 -37.00
CA THR A 35 -13.33 -13.78 -37.20
C THR A 35 -12.55 -12.70 -36.44
N ILE A 36 -12.13 -12.98 -35.20
CA ILE A 36 -11.30 -12.05 -34.42
C ILE A 36 -9.95 -11.84 -35.08
N TYR A 37 -9.34 -12.91 -35.60
CA TYR A 37 -8.06 -12.83 -36.31
C TYR A 37 -8.18 -11.95 -37.56
N ASP A 38 -9.22 -12.16 -38.39
CA ASP A 38 -9.43 -11.38 -39.60
C ASP A 38 -9.63 -9.88 -39.30
N LEU A 39 -10.43 -9.54 -38.30
CA LEU A 39 -10.63 -8.17 -37.85
C LEU A 39 -9.35 -7.56 -37.26
N SER A 40 -8.56 -8.36 -36.53
CA SER A 40 -7.27 -7.89 -35.99
C SER A 40 -6.26 -7.62 -37.11
N MET A 41 -6.24 -8.42 -38.16
CA MET A 41 -5.39 -8.19 -39.33
C MET A 41 -5.85 -6.94 -40.12
N GLU A 42 -7.14 -6.71 -40.22
CA GLU A 42 -7.68 -5.47 -40.83
C GLU A 42 -7.23 -4.23 -40.04
N LYS A 43 -7.27 -4.30 -38.67
CA LYS A 43 -6.76 -3.23 -37.80
C LYS A 43 -5.29 -2.94 -38.07
N VAL A 44 -4.44 -3.97 -38.11
CA VAL A 44 -3.00 -3.85 -38.38
C VAL A 44 -2.75 -3.24 -39.76
N ASN A 45 -3.48 -3.69 -40.80
CA ASN A 45 -3.36 -3.16 -42.14
C ASN A 45 -3.74 -1.67 -42.21
N LEU A 46 -4.79 -1.26 -41.51
CA LEU A 46 -5.18 0.16 -41.46
C LEU A 46 -4.13 1.01 -40.75
N LEU A 47 -3.51 0.51 -39.68
CA LEU A 47 -2.41 1.20 -39.02
C LEU A 47 -1.20 1.35 -39.95
N ALA A 48 -0.83 0.28 -40.64
CA ALA A 48 0.29 0.30 -41.58
C ALA A 48 0.09 1.25 -42.77
N ILE A 49 -1.14 1.34 -43.32
CA ILE A 49 -1.47 2.28 -44.40
C ILE A 49 -1.28 3.75 -43.98
N HIS A 50 -1.42 4.02 -42.67
CA HIS A 50 -1.25 5.36 -42.10
C HIS A 50 0.11 5.56 -41.41
N ASP A 51 1.08 4.71 -41.66
CA ASP A 51 2.45 4.76 -41.09
C ASP A 51 2.50 4.67 -39.55
N TYR A 52 1.50 4.02 -38.92
CA TYR A 52 1.52 3.71 -37.50
C TYR A 52 2.04 2.29 -37.23
N PRO A 53 2.80 2.08 -36.15
CA PRO A 53 3.20 0.73 -35.74
C PRO A 53 2.00 -0.12 -35.36
N ALA A 54 2.12 -1.45 -35.45
CA ALA A 54 1.02 -2.38 -35.19
C ALA A 54 0.47 -2.32 -33.76
N ASP A 55 1.31 -1.94 -32.80
CA ASP A 55 1.03 -1.79 -31.36
C ASP A 55 0.60 -0.37 -30.96
N TYR A 56 0.42 0.55 -31.93
CA TYR A 56 0.11 1.96 -31.66
C TYR A 56 -1.14 2.17 -30.79
N LEU A 57 -2.12 1.29 -30.89
CA LEU A 57 -3.37 1.34 -30.12
C LEU A 57 -3.38 0.40 -28.93
N ASP A 58 -2.27 -0.24 -28.61
CA ASP A 58 -2.19 -1.12 -27.46
C ASP A 58 -2.24 -0.28 -26.17
N PRO A 59 -2.92 -0.77 -25.13
CA PRO A 59 -2.97 -0.06 -23.86
C PRO A 59 -1.58 0.11 -23.27
N ILE A 60 -1.26 1.35 -22.89
CA ILE A 60 -0.04 1.67 -22.15
C ILE A 60 -0.33 1.44 -20.67
N TYR A 61 0.42 0.56 -20.05
CA TYR A 61 0.26 0.23 -18.64
C TYR A 61 1.37 0.86 -17.80
N ASP A 62 1.01 1.46 -16.67
CA ASP A 62 1.98 1.96 -15.68
C ASP A 62 2.73 0.79 -15.03
N CYS A 63 2.04 -0.33 -14.79
CA CYS A 63 2.64 -1.54 -14.29
C CYS A 63 2.55 -2.67 -15.33
N PRO A 64 3.67 -3.04 -15.97
CA PRO A 64 3.68 -4.09 -17.00
C PRO A 64 3.36 -5.49 -16.45
N GLU A 65 3.63 -5.76 -15.17
CA GLU A 65 3.42 -7.08 -14.55
C GLU A 65 1.94 -7.40 -14.36
N CYS A 66 1.16 -6.48 -13.82
CA CYS A 66 -0.26 -6.69 -13.57
C CYS A 66 -1.18 -6.02 -14.58
N LYS A 67 -0.62 -5.24 -15.52
CA LYS A 67 -1.40 -4.44 -16.48
C LYS A 67 -2.45 -3.56 -15.78
N ASP A 68 -2.02 -2.88 -14.72
CA ASP A 68 -2.80 -1.96 -13.87
C ASP A 68 -4.00 -2.58 -13.14
N THR A 69 -4.14 -3.90 -13.15
CA THR A 69 -5.18 -4.59 -12.38
C THR A 69 -4.87 -4.62 -10.87
N GLY A 70 -3.64 -4.38 -10.48
CA GLY A 70 -3.17 -4.49 -9.10
C GLY A 70 -2.94 -5.91 -8.60
N TYR A 71 -3.25 -6.93 -9.41
CA TYR A 71 -3.14 -8.35 -9.03
C TYR A 71 -2.44 -9.18 -10.09
N ILE A 72 -1.70 -10.19 -9.66
CA ILE A 72 -1.09 -11.24 -10.50
C ILE A 72 -1.67 -12.57 -10.01
N GLY A 73 -2.70 -13.07 -10.70
CA GLY A 73 -3.54 -14.16 -10.19
C GLY A 73 -4.24 -13.71 -8.90
N ASP A 74 -4.10 -14.49 -7.83
CA ASP A 74 -4.70 -14.20 -6.52
C ASP A 74 -3.81 -13.33 -5.61
N LYS A 75 -2.61 -12.95 -6.07
CA LYS A 75 -1.65 -12.19 -5.27
C LYS A 75 -1.65 -10.71 -5.64
N LYS A 76 -1.56 -9.85 -4.62
CA LYS A 76 -1.40 -8.41 -4.81
C LYS A 76 -0.08 -8.11 -5.52
N CYS A 77 -0.13 -7.34 -6.59
CA CYS A 77 1.05 -6.87 -7.31
C CYS A 77 1.84 -5.87 -6.46
N HIS A 78 3.13 -5.71 -6.74
CA HIS A 78 3.99 -4.73 -6.07
C HIS A 78 3.47 -3.29 -6.21
N CYS A 79 2.93 -2.91 -7.36
CA CYS A 79 2.38 -1.57 -7.59
C CYS A 79 1.18 -1.29 -6.68
N PHE A 80 0.31 -2.27 -6.46
CA PHE A 80 -0.82 -2.16 -5.53
C PHE A 80 -0.33 -2.03 -4.08
N GLN A 81 0.66 -2.82 -3.68
CA GLN A 81 1.26 -2.72 -2.34
C GLN A 81 1.94 -1.36 -2.12
N GLN A 82 2.64 -0.85 -3.14
CA GLN A 82 3.25 0.47 -3.08
C GLN A 82 2.19 1.56 -2.92
N LYS A 83 1.09 1.49 -3.66
CA LYS A 83 -0.01 2.46 -3.58
C LYS A 83 -0.67 2.46 -2.21
N ILE A 84 -0.88 1.29 -1.62
CA ILE A 84 -1.36 1.17 -0.23
C ILE A 84 -0.38 1.88 0.72
N ARG A 85 0.93 1.63 0.61
CA ARG A 85 1.92 2.29 1.48
C ARG A 85 1.88 3.80 1.34
N GLU A 86 1.79 4.33 0.12
CA GLU A 86 1.68 5.77 -0.12
C GLU A 86 0.43 6.38 0.55
N ILE A 87 -0.71 5.68 0.45
CA ILE A 87 -1.96 6.13 1.09
C ILE A 87 -1.83 6.10 2.61
N LEU A 88 -1.33 5.01 3.18
CA LEU A 88 -1.12 4.86 4.62
C LEU A 88 -0.15 5.94 5.16
N TYR A 89 0.92 6.23 4.41
CA TYR A 89 1.87 7.28 4.78
C TYR A 89 1.20 8.65 4.82
N ARG A 90 0.43 9.02 3.80
CA ARG A 90 -0.32 10.28 3.78
C ARG A 90 -1.34 10.40 4.91
N GLN A 91 -1.94 9.29 5.33
CA GLN A 91 -2.92 9.27 6.43
C GLN A 91 -2.28 9.27 7.83
N SER A 92 -0.99 8.94 7.92
CA SER A 92 -0.30 8.79 9.20
C SER A 92 -0.07 10.10 9.96
N ASN A 93 -0.23 11.27 9.32
CA ASN A 93 0.14 12.59 9.84
C ASN A 93 1.61 12.72 10.25
N ILE A 94 2.47 11.83 9.77
CA ILE A 94 3.92 11.95 9.97
C ILE A 94 4.41 13.03 9.03
N GLU A 95 5.12 14.03 9.58
CA GLU A 95 5.68 15.12 8.80
C GLU A 95 6.77 14.62 7.85
N ASP A 96 6.95 15.26 6.70
CA ASP A 96 7.97 14.92 5.69
C ASP A 96 9.40 14.95 6.27
N SER A 97 9.63 15.70 7.37
CA SER A 97 10.88 15.69 8.12
C SER A 97 11.23 14.32 8.72
N ALA A 98 10.25 13.48 8.94
CA ALA A 98 10.43 12.14 9.48
C ALA A 98 10.99 11.13 8.46
N ASP A 99 11.02 11.44 7.17
CA ASP A 99 11.59 10.58 6.14
C ASP A 99 13.06 10.22 6.37
N ASN A 100 13.79 11.10 7.06
CA ASN A 100 15.18 10.87 7.44
C ASN A 100 15.33 10.22 8.83
N GLU A 101 14.23 10.06 9.58
CA GLU A 101 14.24 9.51 10.94
C GLU A 101 13.99 7.99 10.90
N CYS A 102 15.05 7.25 10.62
CA CYS A 102 15.03 5.79 10.56
C CYS A 102 16.03 5.17 11.54
N PHE A 103 15.88 3.88 11.84
CA PHE A 103 16.79 3.18 12.75
C PHE A 103 18.26 3.17 12.29
N SER A 104 18.53 3.27 10.99
CA SER A 104 19.88 3.37 10.45
C SER A 104 20.52 4.74 10.68
N ALA A 105 19.71 5.78 10.79
CA ALA A 105 20.16 7.13 11.09
C ALA A 105 20.26 7.41 12.61
N PHE A 106 19.76 6.50 13.45
CA PHE A 106 19.79 6.66 14.90
C PHE A 106 21.21 6.51 15.44
N ARG A 107 21.75 7.56 16.02
CA ARG A 107 23.14 7.62 16.50
C ARG A 107 23.20 7.44 18.00
N THR A 108 23.81 6.35 18.46
CA THR A 108 24.01 6.06 19.89
C THR A 108 25.23 6.76 20.47
N ASP A 109 26.12 7.32 19.65
CA ASP A 109 27.31 8.06 20.07
C ASP A 109 27.00 9.41 20.74
N TYR A 110 25.80 9.95 20.58
CA TYR A 110 25.34 11.10 21.33
C TYR A 110 25.09 10.80 22.83
N TYR A 111 24.99 9.55 23.21
CA TYR A 111 24.76 9.13 24.59
C TYR A 111 26.06 8.79 25.29
N SER A 112 26.24 9.30 26.51
CA SER A 112 27.46 9.04 27.29
C SER A 112 27.62 7.55 27.60
N SER A 113 28.83 7.04 27.46
CA SER A 113 29.22 5.71 27.93
C SER A 113 29.55 5.66 29.43
N GLN A 114 29.65 6.83 30.05
CA GLN A 114 29.95 6.90 31.49
C GLN A 114 28.66 6.81 32.30
N ARG A 115 28.68 6.00 33.34
CA ARG A 115 27.58 5.87 34.31
C ARG A 115 27.58 7.08 35.24
N SER A 116 26.39 7.64 35.50
CA SER A 116 26.20 8.74 36.41
C SER A 116 25.62 8.26 37.74
N GLY A 117 26.26 8.60 38.82
CA GLY A 117 25.76 8.32 40.18
C GLY A 117 25.49 6.84 40.45
N ARG A 118 24.27 6.50 40.90
CA ARG A 118 23.85 5.15 41.28
C ARG A 118 23.18 4.37 40.15
N GLU A 119 23.24 4.87 38.92
CA GLU A 119 22.58 4.22 37.78
C GLU A 119 23.25 2.89 37.43
N ARG A 120 22.45 1.87 37.13
CA ARG A 120 22.90 0.52 36.76
C ARG A 120 23.52 0.48 35.37
N LEU A 121 23.01 1.31 34.46
CA LEU A 121 23.38 1.37 33.03
C LEU A 121 23.89 2.77 32.72
N SER A 122 24.83 2.88 31.79
CA SER A 122 25.16 4.15 31.16
C SER A 122 24.03 4.58 30.23
N PRO A 123 23.91 5.89 29.90
CA PRO A 123 22.93 6.35 28.92
C PRO A 123 23.02 5.61 27.58
N ARG A 124 24.21 5.23 27.13
CA ARG A 124 24.41 4.46 25.90
C ARG A 124 23.89 3.03 26.02
N GLU A 125 24.23 2.32 27.07
CA GLU A 125 23.69 0.98 27.34
C GLU A 125 22.16 1.00 27.45
N ASN A 126 21.61 2.03 28.06
CA ASN A 126 20.17 2.19 28.20
C ASN A 126 19.49 2.38 26.85
N ILE A 127 19.99 3.29 25.97
CA ILE A 127 19.38 3.53 24.66
C ILE A 127 19.51 2.31 23.72
N GLU A 128 20.60 1.54 23.83
CA GLU A 128 20.77 0.30 23.09
C GLU A 128 19.69 -0.74 23.49
N ASN A 129 19.37 -0.85 24.78
CA ASN A 129 18.28 -1.67 25.27
C ASN A 129 16.91 -1.17 24.75
N VAL A 130 16.68 0.15 24.75
CA VAL A 130 15.47 0.77 24.23
C VAL A 130 15.31 0.49 22.73
N LEU A 131 16.38 0.61 21.95
CA LEU A 131 16.37 0.27 20.52
C LEU A 131 16.06 -1.22 20.27
N SER A 132 16.65 -2.10 21.08
CA SER A 132 16.37 -3.54 21.01
C SER A 132 14.91 -3.85 21.33
N ALA A 133 14.36 -3.24 22.39
CA ALA A 133 12.94 -3.39 22.75
C ALA A 133 12.01 -2.86 21.66
N SER A 134 12.34 -1.73 21.04
CA SER A 134 11.56 -1.14 19.95
C SER A 134 11.55 -2.03 18.70
N ARG A 135 12.69 -2.62 18.34
CA ARG A 135 12.76 -3.60 17.23
C ARG A 135 11.96 -4.86 17.54
N SER A 136 12.06 -5.39 18.75
CA SER A 136 11.26 -6.54 19.18
C SER A 136 9.77 -6.26 19.14
N PHE A 137 9.34 -5.05 19.52
CA PHE A 137 7.96 -4.60 19.39
C PHE A 137 7.47 -4.67 17.95
N ILE A 138 8.25 -4.16 16.99
CA ILE A 138 7.93 -4.18 15.57
C ILE A 138 7.89 -5.61 15.02
N GLU A 139 8.83 -6.46 15.40
CA GLU A 139 8.90 -7.86 14.97
C GLU A 139 7.71 -8.69 15.48
N CYS A 140 7.29 -8.42 16.71
CA CYS A 140 6.18 -9.13 17.34
C CYS A 140 4.82 -8.46 17.10
N PHE A 141 4.73 -7.41 16.29
CA PHE A 141 3.53 -6.58 16.13
C PHE A 141 2.29 -7.38 15.76
N ASP A 142 2.42 -8.32 14.82
CA ASP A 142 1.30 -9.17 14.38
C ASP A 142 1.04 -10.36 15.30
N SER A 143 2.07 -10.87 15.96
CA SER A 143 1.97 -12.07 16.78
C SER A 143 1.47 -11.81 18.20
N ARG A 144 1.53 -10.56 18.64
CA ARG A 144 1.12 -10.13 20.00
C ARG A 144 0.23 -8.90 19.93
N PRO A 145 -1.06 -9.05 19.55
CA PRO A 145 -1.99 -7.93 19.49
C PRO A 145 -2.18 -7.28 20.87
N GLY A 146 -2.41 -5.98 20.88
CA GLY A 146 -2.65 -5.22 22.11
C GLY A 146 -1.42 -4.84 22.92
N GLN A 147 -0.21 -5.01 22.39
CA GLN A 147 0.99 -4.50 23.04
C GLN A 147 1.03 -2.96 22.97
N ASN A 148 1.45 -2.36 24.09
CA ASN A 148 1.70 -0.93 24.18
C ASN A 148 3.18 -0.67 24.44
N LEU A 149 3.73 0.36 23.80
CA LEU A 149 5.07 0.85 24.04
C LEU A 149 4.98 2.24 24.67
N PHE A 150 5.51 2.38 25.89
CA PHE A 150 5.55 3.66 26.59
C PHE A 150 6.98 4.19 26.62
N ILE A 151 7.22 5.30 25.92
CA ILE A 151 8.54 5.94 25.83
C ILE A 151 8.53 7.21 26.69
N TYR A 152 9.41 7.25 27.71
CA TYR A 152 9.50 8.40 28.62
C TYR A 152 10.96 8.82 28.82
N GLY A 153 11.17 10.02 29.31
CA GLY A 153 12.49 10.61 29.57
C GLY A 153 12.48 12.13 29.39
N ASN A 154 13.61 12.76 29.64
CA ASN A 154 13.80 14.19 29.55
C ASN A 154 13.58 14.73 28.12
N ALA A 155 13.43 16.05 27.97
CA ALA A 155 13.40 16.68 26.67
C ALA A 155 14.76 16.48 25.94
N GLY A 156 14.71 16.34 24.62
CA GLY A 156 15.90 16.22 23.77
C GLY A 156 16.58 14.86 23.75
N VAL A 157 16.07 13.82 24.44
CA VAL A 157 16.68 12.48 24.46
C VAL A 157 16.28 11.59 23.30
N GLY A 158 15.69 12.12 22.22
CA GLY A 158 15.38 11.35 21.00
C GLY A 158 14.08 10.56 21.01
N LYS A 159 13.13 10.86 21.94
CA LYS A 159 11.83 10.14 22.00
C LYS A 159 11.04 10.23 20.69
N THR A 160 10.89 11.46 20.16
CA THR A 160 10.18 11.71 18.91
C THR A 160 10.85 11.01 17.74
N PHE A 161 12.18 11.11 17.62
CA PHE A 161 12.96 10.41 16.62
C PHE A 161 12.70 8.88 16.67
N LEU A 162 12.74 8.29 17.84
CA LEU A 162 12.47 6.87 18.01
C LEU A 162 11.03 6.49 17.63
N SER A 163 10.05 7.33 18.02
CA SER A 163 8.65 7.12 17.62
C SER A 163 8.48 7.16 16.10
N ASN A 164 9.15 8.08 15.43
CA ASN A 164 9.13 8.17 13.97
C ASN A 164 9.84 6.98 13.30
N CYS A 165 10.95 6.49 13.86
CA CYS A 165 11.59 5.25 13.41
C CYS A 165 10.63 4.05 13.47
N ILE A 166 9.90 3.89 14.58
CA ILE A 166 8.94 2.80 14.77
C ILE A 166 7.78 2.93 13.78
N ALA A 167 7.22 4.13 13.66
CA ALA A 167 6.12 4.43 12.76
C ALA A 167 6.50 4.18 11.30
N GLY A 168 7.64 4.69 10.84
CA GLY A 168 8.15 4.50 9.50
C GLY A 168 8.39 3.02 9.16
N GLU A 169 8.94 2.23 10.09
CA GLU A 169 9.15 0.80 9.88
C GLU A 169 7.82 0.03 9.79
N LEU A 170 6.82 0.37 10.62
CA LEU A 170 5.49 -0.23 10.53
C LEU A 170 4.78 0.13 9.24
N LEU A 171 4.86 1.40 8.80
CA LEU A 171 4.32 1.83 7.51
C LEU A 171 4.98 1.10 6.34
N SER A 172 6.30 0.91 6.37
CA SER A 172 7.02 0.16 5.32
C SER A 172 6.55 -1.29 5.21
N ARG A 173 6.10 -1.88 6.33
CA ARG A 173 5.49 -3.22 6.40
C ARG A 173 4.01 -3.23 6.01
N GLY A 174 3.44 -2.08 5.59
CA GLY A 174 2.04 -1.94 5.18
C GLY A 174 1.06 -1.90 6.34
N LYS A 175 1.52 -1.57 7.57
CA LYS A 175 0.65 -1.37 8.73
C LYS A 175 0.10 0.05 8.75
N GLY A 176 -1.17 0.19 9.13
CA GLY A 176 -1.77 1.50 9.37
C GLY A 176 -1.16 2.14 10.62
N VAL A 177 -0.72 3.39 10.50
CA VAL A 177 -0.18 4.17 11.61
C VAL A 177 -0.88 5.52 11.62
N ILE A 178 -1.31 5.97 12.77
CA ILE A 178 -1.84 7.32 13.00
C ILE A 178 -0.95 8.00 14.03
N TYR A 179 -0.31 9.07 13.62
CA TYR A 179 0.55 9.87 14.49
C TYR A 179 -0.21 11.12 14.93
N LEU A 180 -0.38 11.27 16.24
CA LEU A 180 -1.13 12.39 16.82
C LEU A 180 -0.35 12.99 17.98
N THR A 181 -0.37 14.30 18.08
CA THR A 181 -0.03 14.98 19.34
C THR A 181 -1.14 14.74 20.36
N ALA A 182 -0.83 14.88 21.66
CA ALA A 182 -1.84 14.79 22.70
C ALA A 182 -3.01 15.76 22.46
N TYR A 183 -2.72 16.98 22.00
CA TYR A 183 -3.74 17.98 21.66
C TYR A 183 -4.66 17.48 20.54
N GLN A 184 -4.09 17.02 19.42
CA GLN A 184 -4.87 16.50 18.29
C GLN A 184 -5.73 15.29 18.69
N PHE A 185 -5.17 14.41 19.53
CA PHE A 185 -5.91 13.25 20.02
C PHE A 185 -7.14 13.65 20.83
N PHE A 186 -6.99 14.58 21.81
CA PHE A 186 -8.11 15.04 22.62
C PHE A 186 -9.10 15.87 21.83
N ASP A 187 -8.66 16.68 20.88
CA ASP A 187 -9.53 17.47 20.00
C ASP A 187 -10.42 16.55 19.14
N GLN A 188 -9.85 15.51 18.54
CA GLN A 188 -10.61 14.51 17.78
C GLN A 188 -11.57 13.72 18.67
N LEU A 189 -11.16 13.39 19.89
CA LEU A 189 -12.03 12.69 20.85
C LEU A 189 -13.21 13.56 21.29
N ALA A 190 -12.98 14.86 21.49
CA ALA A 190 -14.02 15.84 21.80
C ALA A 190 -15.01 15.97 20.64
N ASP A 191 -14.53 16.11 19.41
CA ASP A 191 -15.37 16.16 18.21
C ASP A 191 -16.21 14.90 18.04
N TYR A 192 -15.65 13.73 18.28
CA TYR A 192 -16.39 12.47 18.25
C TYR A 192 -17.48 12.40 19.35
N THR A 193 -17.14 12.84 20.55
CA THR A 193 -18.07 12.74 21.70
C THR A 193 -19.22 13.74 21.61
N PHE A 194 -18.95 14.97 21.15
CA PHE A 194 -19.91 16.08 21.16
C PHE A 194 -20.58 16.32 19.81
N ARG A 195 -20.00 15.89 18.68
CA ARG A 195 -20.56 16.03 17.33
C ARG A 195 -21.01 14.67 16.78
N ARG A 196 -21.95 14.00 17.44
CA ARG A 196 -22.62 12.82 16.88
C ARG A 196 -23.31 13.17 15.57
N GLY A 197 -22.63 13.01 14.43
CA GLY A 197 -23.27 13.20 13.13
C GLY A 197 -22.37 13.46 11.92
N THR A 198 -21.09 13.64 12.07
CA THR A 198 -20.18 13.76 10.91
C THR A 198 -19.26 12.54 10.84
N ASN A 199 -19.32 11.85 9.71
CA ASN A 199 -18.51 10.69 9.35
C ASN A 199 -17.01 10.95 9.57
N ASN A 200 -16.48 10.68 10.75
CA ASN A 200 -15.06 10.74 11.03
C ASN A 200 -14.42 9.36 10.81
N CYS A 201 -13.61 9.26 9.79
CA CYS A 201 -12.95 8.07 9.25
C CYS A 201 -11.97 7.37 10.24
N LEU A 202 -11.72 7.93 11.43
CA LEU A 202 -10.71 7.42 12.36
C LEU A 202 -11.12 6.16 13.14
N LEU A 203 -12.42 5.88 13.24
CA LEU A 203 -12.91 4.68 13.91
C LEU A 203 -13.03 3.46 13.00
N TYR A 204 -13.05 3.66 11.69
CA TYR A 204 -13.13 2.56 10.73
C TYR A 204 -11.81 1.79 10.54
N THR A 205 -10.71 2.28 11.10
CA THR A 205 -9.41 1.59 10.97
C THR A 205 -9.18 0.53 12.05
N SER A 206 -9.95 0.51 13.15
CA SER A 206 -9.83 -0.52 14.18
C SER A 206 -10.66 -1.77 13.89
N ASP A 207 -11.79 -1.62 13.17
CA ASP A 207 -12.69 -2.75 12.86
C ASP A 207 -12.37 -3.46 11.54
N ALA A 208 -11.43 -2.97 10.76
CA ALA A 208 -11.00 -3.60 9.50
C ALA A 208 -9.83 -4.59 9.67
N ALA A 209 -9.49 -4.95 10.91
CA ALA A 209 -8.40 -5.87 11.25
C ALA A 209 -8.89 -7.23 11.79
N ASP A 210 -10.21 -7.55 11.69
CA ASP A 210 -10.77 -8.88 11.91
C ASP A 210 -10.98 -9.65 10.61
#